data_62aa0ce76f0d833952cef5ce0e63d44d
#
_entry.id   62aa0ce76f0d833952cef5ce0e63d44d
#
_cell.length_a   1.000
_cell.length_b   1.000
_cell.length_c   1.000
_cell.angle_alpha   90.00
_cell.angle_beta   90.00
_cell.angle_gamma   90.00
#
_symmetry.space_group_name_H-M   'P 1'
#
loop_
_entity.id
_entity.type
_entity.pdbx_description
1 polymer ?
#
loop_
_entity_poly.entity_id
_entity_poly.type
_entity_poly.pdbx_seq_one_letter_code
_entity_poly.pdbx_strand_id
1 'polypeptide(L)'
;MNDLKSGVEKGQVALYVLTGATYFSNFEIRTTPDAPWERHLPAMPAGTLTKWSISPAYDALARNLERPLAESESIPWQEVEAEPPGFVVLYRYRDAPHLHVTFAGDFSKRLEAQPGTKVLYARTRIESDRDQVKKLEIGYSDEVSVFLNGQILYRGRSAQNFRDPGFLGIVNPENDSVYLSLKKGSNELMLAVSELGGGWGFICRLADVGQ
;
A
#
# COMPACT_ATOMS: atom_id res chain seq x y z
N MET A 1 6.25 7.80 11.82
CA MET A 1 6.27 6.35 12.14
C MET A 1 5.66 6.23 13.52
N ASN A 2 4.36 5.87 13.60
CA ASN A 2 3.59 6.08 14.81
C ASN A 2 3.41 4.85 15.68
N ASP A 3 3.83 3.68 15.19
CA ASP A 3 3.72 2.44 15.93
C ASP A 3 4.64 1.39 15.31
N LEU A 4 5.68 1.05 16.03
CA LEU A 4 6.57 -0.04 15.68
C LEU A 4 6.00 -1.32 16.30
N LYS A 5 5.05 -1.95 15.63
CA LYS A 5 4.50 -3.25 16.05
C LYS A 5 5.49 -4.38 15.77
N SER A 6 6.70 -4.24 16.28
CA SER A 6 7.73 -5.28 16.12
C SER A 6 7.67 -6.35 17.20
N GLY A 7 6.89 -6.16 18.26
CA GLY A 7 6.91 -7.02 19.44
C GLY A 7 8.22 -7.00 20.19
N VAL A 8 9.14 -6.11 19.83
CA VAL A 8 10.46 -5.95 20.47
C VAL A 8 10.42 -4.76 21.40
N GLU A 9 10.54 -5.01 22.69
CA GLU A 9 10.59 -3.96 23.72
C GLU A 9 11.97 -3.30 23.85
N LYS A 10 12.99 -3.90 23.25
CA LYS A 10 14.38 -3.43 23.28
C LYS A 10 14.96 -3.47 21.88
N GLY A 11 15.69 -2.44 21.51
CA GLY A 11 16.31 -2.33 20.20
C GLY A 11 17.60 -1.50 20.26
N GLN A 12 18.33 -1.50 19.15
CA GLN A 12 19.48 -0.65 18.97
C GLN A 12 19.07 0.59 18.18
N VAL A 13 19.64 1.74 18.52
CA VAL A 13 19.55 2.95 17.70
C VAL A 13 20.79 2.99 16.83
N ALA A 14 20.60 3.07 15.52
CA ALA A 14 21.68 3.17 14.55
C ALA A 14 21.49 4.40 13.66
N LEU A 15 22.59 5.08 13.37
CA LEU A 15 22.67 6.08 12.34
C LEU A 15 23.17 5.40 11.08
N TYR A 16 22.41 5.48 10.00
CA TYR A 16 22.69 4.77 8.76
C TYR A 16 22.81 5.73 7.58
N VAL A 17 23.80 5.53 6.74
CA VAL A 17 24.01 6.28 5.50
C VAL A 17 23.96 5.30 4.35
N LEU A 18 23.10 5.55 3.39
CA LEU A 18 22.91 4.68 2.23
C LEU A 18 24.03 4.84 1.20
N THR A 19 24.47 6.08 0.97
CA THR A 19 25.49 6.39 -0.04
C THR A 19 26.35 7.59 0.41
N GLY A 20 27.62 7.58 0.03
CA GLY A 20 28.56 8.67 0.32
C GLY A 20 29.20 8.59 1.71
N ALA A 21 30.10 9.53 1.99
CA ALA A 21 30.73 9.67 3.29
C ALA A 21 29.95 10.70 4.13
N THR A 22 29.48 10.29 5.28
CA THR A 22 28.78 11.17 6.20
C THR A 22 29.40 11.04 7.59
N TYR A 23 29.60 12.16 8.23
CA TYR A 23 30.12 12.25 9.59
C TYR A 23 29.01 12.63 10.54
N PHE A 24 28.81 11.80 11.57
CA PHE A 24 27.90 12.11 12.66
C PHE A 24 28.73 12.57 13.86
N SER A 25 28.31 13.66 14.48
CA SER A 25 28.95 14.16 15.71
C SER A 25 27.90 14.54 16.74
N ASN A 26 28.28 14.51 18.02
CA ASN A 26 27.44 14.94 19.13
C ASN A 26 26.09 14.17 19.20
N PHE A 27 26.11 12.87 18.86
CA PHE A 27 24.92 12.02 19.03
C PHE A 27 24.68 11.76 20.51
N GLU A 28 23.53 12.17 20.99
CA GLU A 28 23.13 12.02 22.39
C GLU A 28 21.74 11.39 22.45
N ILE A 29 21.60 10.34 23.27
CA ILE A 29 20.31 9.75 23.60
C ILE A 29 19.93 10.22 25.00
N ARG A 30 18.80 10.89 25.13
CA ARG A 30 18.23 11.28 26.40
C ARG A 30 16.92 10.52 26.62
N THR A 31 16.79 9.90 27.79
CA THR A 31 15.50 9.38 28.23
C THR A 31 14.68 10.53 28.82
N THR A 32 13.49 10.73 28.31
CA THR A 32 12.53 11.70 28.86
C THR A 32 11.32 10.92 29.39
N PRO A 33 11.40 10.38 30.62
CA PRO A 33 10.38 9.45 31.13
C PRO A 33 8.99 10.06 31.25
N ASP A 34 8.88 11.39 31.33
CA ASP A 34 7.63 12.08 31.64
C ASP A 34 7.17 13.07 30.54
N ALA A 35 7.79 13.05 29.36
CA ALA A 35 7.31 13.88 28.26
C ALA A 35 6.01 13.29 27.72
N PRO A 36 4.86 13.99 27.84
CA PRO A 36 3.63 13.53 27.22
C PRO A 36 3.85 13.49 25.70
N TRP A 37 3.84 12.30 25.16
CA TRP A 37 3.99 12.11 23.72
C TRP A 37 2.62 12.31 23.08
N GLU A 38 2.36 13.52 22.58
CA GLU A 38 1.17 13.78 21.81
C GLU A 38 1.36 13.27 20.38
N ARG A 39 0.50 12.36 20.02
CA ARG A 39 0.46 11.76 18.68
C ARG A 39 -0.26 12.75 17.75
N HIS A 40 0.48 13.57 17.03
CA HIS A 40 -0.10 14.39 15.98
C HIS A 40 -0.29 13.56 14.72
N LEU A 41 -1.41 12.86 14.63
CA LEU A 41 -1.79 12.17 13.39
C LEU A 41 -2.37 13.21 12.42
N PRO A 42 -1.96 13.18 11.14
CA PRO A 42 -2.61 13.99 10.13
C PRO A 42 -4.10 13.63 10.04
N ALA A 43 -4.92 14.61 9.71
CA ALA A 43 -6.34 14.36 9.51
C ALA A 43 -6.57 13.41 8.33
N MET A 44 -7.62 12.59 8.42
CA MET A 44 -8.04 11.75 7.32
C MET A 44 -8.64 12.65 6.22
N PRO A 45 -8.09 12.67 4.98
CA PRO A 45 -8.64 13.45 3.90
C PRO A 45 -10.07 13.02 3.53
N ALA A 46 -10.90 13.96 3.12
CA ALA A 46 -12.24 13.65 2.65
C ALA A 46 -12.22 12.67 1.46
N GLY A 47 -13.19 11.77 1.41
CA GLY A 47 -13.28 10.74 0.37
C GLY A 47 -12.35 9.54 0.55
N THR A 48 -11.50 9.52 1.58
CA THR A 48 -10.64 8.37 1.85
C THR A 48 -11.46 7.13 2.13
N LEU A 49 -11.14 6.03 1.45
CA LEU A 49 -11.72 4.72 1.70
C LEU A 49 -10.97 4.07 2.87
N THR A 50 -11.63 4.01 4.04
CA THR A 50 -10.97 3.63 5.29
C THR A 50 -11.17 2.18 5.69
N LYS A 51 -12.27 1.55 5.28
CA LYS A 51 -12.63 0.18 5.69
C LYS A 51 -12.39 -0.79 4.56
N TRP A 52 -11.63 -1.83 4.86
CA TRP A 52 -11.24 -2.84 3.88
C TRP A 52 -11.32 -4.24 4.46
N SER A 53 -11.62 -5.23 3.60
CA SER A 53 -11.42 -6.64 3.92
C SER A 53 -10.22 -7.13 3.10
N ILE A 54 -9.22 -7.72 3.75
CA ILE A 54 -8.03 -8.25 3.10
C ILE A 54 -7.99 -9.78 3.13
N SER A 55 -7.49 -10.37 2.05
CA SER A 55 -7.31 -11.82 1.92
C SER A 55 -6.03 -12.30 2.62
N PRO A 56 -5.80 -13.63 2.71
CA PRO A 56 -4.45 -14.16 2.88
C PRO A 56 -3.50 -13.66 1.79
N ALA A 57 -2.20 -13.75 2.04
CA ALA A 57 -1.17 -13.51 1.03
C ALA A 57 -0.99 -14.78 0.17
N TYR A 58 -0.95 -14.62 -1.13
CA TYR A 58 -0.73 -15.67 -2.11
C TYR A 58 0.61 -15.49 -2.81
N ASP A 59 1.11 -16.54 -3.45
CA ASP A 59 2.22 -16.44 -4.38
C ASP A 59 1.76 -15.68 -5.64
N ALA A 60 2.40 -14.56 -5.94
CA ALA A 60 2.00 -13.70 -7.05
C ALA A 60 2.18 -14.40 -8.41
N LEU A 61 3.20 -15.26 -8.53
CA LEU A 61 3.44 -16.02 -9.77
C LEU A 61 2.40 -17.12 -10.02
N ALA A 62 1.70 -17.55 -8.97
CA ALA A 62 0.64 -18.56 -9.08
C ALA A 62 -0.76 -17.94 -9.32
N ARG A 63 -0.88 -16.62 -9.42
CA ARG A 63 -2.16 -15.92 -9.60
C ARG A 63 -2.22 -15.17 -10.92
N ASN A 64 -3.39 -15.21 -11.56
CA ASN A 64 -3.67 -14.33 -12.69
C ASN A 64 -4.18 -12.98 -12.16
N LEU A 65 -3.30 -11.99 -12.13
CA LEU A 65 -3.60 -10.65 -11.62
C LEU A 65 -4.54 -9.83 -12.53
N GLU A 66 -4.99 -10.38 -13.63
CA GLU A 66 -6.04 -9.79 -14.48
C GLU A 66 -7.44 -10.28 -14.11
N ARG A 67 -7.53 -11.16 -13.11
CA ARG A 67 -8.81 -11.69 -12.62
C ARG A 67 -8.95 -11.42 -11.13
N PRO A 68 -10.16 -11.02 -10.68
CA PRO A 68 -10.44 -10.93 -9.25
C PRO A 68 -10.40 -12.33 -8.61
N LEU A 69 -10.36 -12.38 -7.30
CA LEU A 69 -10.62 -13.64 -6.59
C LEU A 69 -12.06 -14.10 -6.86
N ALA A 70 -12.21 -15.38 -7.14
CA ALA A 70 -13.52 -15.96 -7.38
C ALA A 70 -14.36 -15.97 -6.09
N GLU A 71 -15.63 -15.61 -6.18
CA GLU A 71 -16.56 -15.70 -5.03
C GLU A 71 -16.73 -17.12 -4.50
N SER A 72 -16.48 -18.13 -5.34
CA SER A 72 -16.54 -19.55 -4.97
C SER A 72 -15.39 -20.00 -4.05
N GLU A 73 -14.33 -19.19 -3.92
CA GLU A 73 -13.25 -19.48 -2.98
C GLU A 73 -13.69 -19.11 -1.56
N SER A 74 -13.62 -20.07 -0.64
CA SER A 74 -13.82 -19.79 0.79
C SER A 74 -12.61 -19.03 1.33
N ILE A 75 -12.67 -17.71 1.26
CA ILE A 75 -11.57 -16.83 1.64
C ILE A 75 -11.77 -16.33 3.05
N PRO A 76 -10.82 -16.54 3.97
CA PRO A 76 -10.88 -15.96 5.31
C PRO A 76 -10.50 -14.48 5.25
N TRP A 77 -11.47 -13.64 4.90
CA TRP A 77 -11.31 -12.19 4.87
C TRP A 77 -11.09 -11.63 6.28
N GLN A 78 -10.15 -10.70 6.40
CA GLN A 78 -9.89 -9.97 7.63
C GLN A 78 -10.24 -8.49 7.42
N GLU A 79 -11.09 -7.95 8.31
CA GLU A 79 -11.39 -6.53 8.34
C GLU A 79 -10.19 -5.74 8.86
N VAL A 80 -9.86 -4.66 8.15
CA VAL A 80 -8.78 -3.75 8.49
C VAL A 80 -9.22 -2.31 8.25
N GLU A 81 -8.61 -1.38 8.95
CA GLU A 81 -8.89 0.04 8.81
C GLU A 81 -7.63 0.79 8.38
N ALA A 82 -7.82 1.76 7.46
CA ALA A 82 -6.74 2.61 7.01
C ALA A 82 -6.26 3.53 8.14
N GLU A 83 -4.96 3.71 8.23
CA GLU A 83 -4.33 4.60 9.20
C GLU A 83 -4.18 6.01 8.60
N PRO A 84 -4.31 7.08 9.41
CA PRO A 84 -4.07 8.43 8.93
C PRO A 84 -2.71 8.61 8.21
N PRO A 85 -2.69 9.26 7.07
CA PRO A 85 -3.78 9.93 6.37
C PRO A 85 -4.57 9.06 5.35
N GLY A 86 -4.68 7.77 5.55
CA GLY A 86 -5.47 6.87 4.70
C GLY A 86 -4.72 5.63 4.22
N PHE A 87 -3.57 5.32 4.80
CA PHE A 87 -2.77 4.17 4.43
C PHE A 87 -3.33 2.86 4.98
N VAL A 88 -3.35 1.84 4.12
CA VAL A 88 -3.46 0.44 4.54
C VAL A 88 -2.06 -0.18 4.41
N VAL A 89 -1.36 -0.31 5.54
CA VAL A 89 -0.01 -0.89 5.61
C VAL A 89 -0.14 -2.40 5.74
N LEU A 90 0.05 -3.12 4.64
CA LEU A 90 -0.24 -4.56 4.56
C LEU A 90 0.70 -5.42 5.40
N TYR A 91 1.95 -5.00 5.59
CA TYR A 91 2.90 -5.66 6.49
C TYR A 91 2.45 -5.74 7.96
N ARG A 92 1.46 -4.96 8.36
CA ARG A 92 0.89 -5.08 9.71
C ARG A 92 0.02 -6.31 9.88
N TYR A 93 -0.41 -6.89 8.78
CA TYR A 93 -1.41 -7.95 8.75
C TYR A 93 -0.92 -9.22 8.09
N ARG A 94 0.08 -9.12 7.21
CA ARG A 94 0.61 -10.26 6.45
C ARG A 94 2.12 -10.20 6.38
N ASP A 95 2.73 -11.36 6.57
CA ASP A 95 4.15 -11.52 6.33
C ASP A 95 4.40 -11.68 4.82
N ALA A 96 5.33 -10.90 4.31
CA ALA A 96 5.97 -11.15 3.04
C ALA A 96 7.46 -11.29 3.31
N PRO A 97 8.13 -12.27 2.69
CA PRO A 97 9.58 -12.32 2.79
C PRO A 97 10.10 -10.98 2.28
N HIS A 98 10.92 -10.31 3.09
CA HIS A 98 11.67 -9.17 2.62
C HIS A 98 12.58 -9.68 1.52
N LEU A 99 12.13 -9.49 0.29
CA LEU A 99 13.02 -9.65 -0.84
C LEU A 99 14.08 -8.59 -0.60
N HIS A 100 15.25 -9.04 -0.14
CA HIS A 100 16.40 -8.16 0.00
C HIS A 100 16.69 -7.62 -1.40
N VAL A 101 16.15 -6.45 -1.68
CA VAL A 101 16.72 -5.62 -2.72
C VAL A 101 18.13 -5.35 -2.22
N THR A 102 19.08 -6.14 -2.71
CA THR A 102 20.46 -5.91 -2.42
C THR A 102 20.79 -4.58 -3.07
N PHE A 103 20.79 -3.52 -2.26
CA PHE A 103 21.21 -2.16 -2.67
C PHE A 103 22.66 -2.12 -3.19
N ALA A 104 23.38 -3.24 -3.18
CA ALA A 104 24.67 -3.42 -3.81
C ALA A 104 24.58 -3.60 -5.33
N GLY A 105 23.39 -3.53 -5.90
CA GLY A 105 23.16 -3.79 -7.32
C GLY A 105 22.75 -2.55 -8.09
N ASP A 106 22.78 -2.70 -9.33
CA ASP A 106 22.39 -1.79 -10.37
C ASP A 106 20.97 -1.25 -10.15
N PHE A 107 20.84 -0.02 -9.64
CA PHE A 107 19.57 0.68 -9.46
C PHE A 107 18.80 0.90 -10.78
N SER A 108 19.42 0.58 -11.93
CA SER A 108 18.76 0.62 -13.22
C SER A 108 17.85 -0.59 -13.48
N LYS A 109 17.98 -1.65 -12.71
CA LYS A 109 17.15 -2.84 -12.89
C LYS A 109 15.77 -2.61 -12.27
N ARG A 110 14.75 -2.82 -13.08
CA ARG A 110 13.36 -2.83 -12.61
C ARG A 110 13.13 -4.03 -11.72
N LEU A 111 12.42 -3.81 -10.63
CA LEU A 111 11.94 -4.90 -9.79
C LEU A 111 10.88 -5.70 -10.57
N GLU A 112 11.05 -6.99 -10.64
CA GLU A 112 10.12 -7.92 -11.27
C GLU A 112 9.66 -8.96 -10.26
N ALA A 113 8.45 -9.50 -10.47
CA ALA A 113 7.96 -10.60 -9.64
C ALA A 113 8.89 -11.80 -9.77
N GLN A 114 9.28 -12.36 -8.64
CA GLN A 114 10.17 -13.51 -8.53
C GLN A 114 9.60 -14.53 -7.55
N PRO A 115 10.13 -15.75 -7.48
CA PRO A 115 9.71 -16.73 -6.49
C PRO A 115 9.72 -16.13 -5.07
N GLY A 116 8.59 -16.21 -4.39
CA GLY A 116 8.40 -15.59 -3.07
C GLY A 116 7.67 -14.26 -3.09
N THR A 117 7.55 -13.59 -4.23
CA THR A 117 6.70 -12.38 -4.38
C THR A 117 5.27 -12.68 -3.93
N LYS A 118 4.75 -11.84 -3.06
CA LYS A 118 3.39 -11.98 -2.51
C LYS A 118 2.43 -10.99 -3.15
N VAL A 119 1.20 -11.45 -3.29
CA VAL A 119 0.03 -10.63 -3.62
C VAL A 119 -1.06 -10.90 -2.61
N LEU A 120 -1.78 -9.87 -2.21
CA LEU A 120 -3.05 -10.03 -1.53
C LEU A 120 -4.13 -9.22 -2.22
N TYR A 121 -5.37 -9.59 -1.93
CA TYR A 121 -6.53 -8.87 -2.42
C TYR A 121 -7.16 -8.09 -1.26
N ALA A 122 -7.46 -6.82 -1.53
CA ALA A 122 -8.17 -5.95 -0.62
C ALA A 122 -9.48 -5.52 -1.29
N ARG A 123 -10.61 -5.62 -0.58
CA ARG A 123 -11.90 -5.19 -1.12
C ARG A 123 -12.61 -4.27 -0.17
N THR A 124 -13.41 -3.38 -0.75
CA THR A 124 -14.34 -2.50 -0.03
C THR A 124 -15.61 -2.31 -0.82
N ARG A 125 -16.67 -1.83 -0.17
CA ARG A 125 -17.93 -1.49 -0.81
C ARG A 125 -18.10 0.01 -0.88
N ILE A 126 -18.56 0.45 -2.05
CA ILE A 126 -18.88 1.86 -2.34
C ILE A 126 -20.38 1.94 -2.60
N GLU A 127 -21.11 2.60 -1.72
CA GLU A 127 -22.52 2.86 -1.93
C GLU A 127 -22.71 4.10 -2.80
N SER A 128 -23.59 4.01 -3.79
CA SER A 128 -23.90 5.10 -4.70
C SER A 128 -25.43 5.30 -4.77
N ASP A 129 -25.87 6.55 -4.64
CA ASP A 129 -27.28 6.94 -4.69
C ASP A 129 -27.86 6.88 -6.11
N ARG A 130 -26.98 6.90 -7.13
CA ARG A 130 -27.32 6.87 -8.56
C ARG A 130 -26.18 6.27 -9.37
N ASP A 131 -26.45 6.02 -10.65
CA ASP A 131 -25.38 5.76 -11.63
C ASP A 131 -24.56 7.04 -11.79
N GLN A 132 -23.25 6.94 -11.56
CA GLN A 132 -22.33 8.07 -11.66
C GLN A 132 -20.89 7.63 -11.87
N VAL A 133 -20.05 8.57 -12.32
CA VAL A 133 -18.61 8.35 -12.41
C VAL A 133 -17.94 9.08 -11.27
N LYS A 134 -17.05 8.37 -10.55
CA LYS A 134 -16.16 8.94 -9.55
C LYS A 134 -14.71 8.72 -9.97
N LYS A 135 -13.83 9.61 -9.57
CA LYS A 135 -12.39 9.46 -9.72
C LYS A 135 -11.86 8.74 -8.48
N LEU A 136 -11.21 7.60 -8.67
CA LEU A 136 -10.41 6.96 -7.65
C LEU A 136 -8.98 7.46 -7.78
N GLU A 137 -8.49 8.19 -6.81
CA GLU A 137 -7.09 8.53 -6.65
C GLU A 137 -6.44 7.40 -5.84
N ILE A 138 -5.35 6.85 -6.36
CA ILE A 138 -4.75 5.64 -5.80
C ILE A 138 -3.23 5.71 -5.77
N GLY A 139 -2.65 5.45 -4.60
CA GLY A 139 -1.25 5.13 -4.43
C GLY A 139 -1.09 3.70 -3.93
N TYR A 140 -0.05 3.04 -4.37
CA TYR A 140 0.23 1.64 -4.02
C TYR A 140 1.73 1.35 -4.14
N SER A 141 2.16 0.28 -3.52
CA SER A 141 3.50 -0.28 -3.65
C SER A 141 3.39 -1.81 -3.62
N ASP A 142 3.89 -2.56 -4.64
CA ASP A 142 4.62 -2.06 -5.82
C ASP A 142 3.78 -2.14 -7.10
N GLU A 143 2.90 -3.15 -7.22
CA GLU A 143 1.98 -3.34 -8.34
C GLU A 143 0.54 -3.41 -7.84
N VAL A 144 -0.38 -2.96 -8.68
CA VAL A 144 -1.80 -3.06 -8.40
C VAL A 144 -2.59 -3.51 -9.63
N SER A 145 -3.60 -4.34 -9.41
CA SER A 145 -4.75 -4.49 -10.31
C SER A 145 -5.99 -3.97 -9.61
N VAL A 146 -6.78 -3.15 -10.30
CA VAL A 146 -8.01 -2.53 -9.79
C VAL A 146 -9.20 -3.15 -10.51
N PHE A 147 -10.16 -3.66 -9.72
CA PHE A 147 -11.40 -4.25 -10.24
C PHE A 147 -12.60 -3.49 -9.67
N LEU A 148 -13.60 -3.26 -10.49
CA LEU A 148 -14.90 -2.78 -10.06
C LEU A 148 -15.99 -3.79 -10.49
N ASN A 149 -16.76 -4.26 -9.51
CA ASN A 149 -17.82 -5.24 -9.74
C ASN A 149 -17.33 -6.47 -10.55
N GLY A 150 -16.15 -6.97 -10.22
CA GLY A 150 -15.51 -8.11 -10.86
C GLY A 150 -14.81 -7.84 -12.20
N GLN A 151 -14.89 -6.62 -12.73
CA GLN A 151 -14.23 -6.25 -13.97
C GLN A 151 -12.93 -5.50 -13.74
N ILE A 152 -11.86 -5.89 -14.41
CA ILE A 152 -10.59 -5.19 -14.35
C ILE A 152 -10.69 -3.83 -15.04
N LEU A 153 -10.25 -2.78 -14.35
CA LEU A 153 -10.23 -1.41 -14.86
C LEU A 153 -8.81 -0.90 -15.12
N TYR A 154 -7.86 -1.33 -14.32
CA TYR A 154 -6.52 -0.78 -14.33
C TYR A 154 -5.49 -1.77 -13.82
N ARG A 155 -4.30 -1.73 -14.41
CA ARG A 155 -3.09 -2.32 -13.84
C ARG A 155 -1.99 -1.27 -13.84
N GLY A 156 -1.29 -1.16 -12.74
CA GLY A 156 -0.22 -0.20 -12.59
C GLY A 156 0.95 -0.76 -11.80
N ARG A 157 2.09 -0.12 -12.00
CA ARG A 157 3.33 -0.42 -11.29
C ARG A 157 3.92 0.86 -10.74
N SER A 158 4.23 0.85 -9.45
CA SER A 158 4.76 1.99 -8.71
C SER A 158 5.99 1.58 -7.90
N ALA A 159 6.73 0.58 -8.38
CA ALA A 159 8.00 0.16 -7.80
C ALA A 159 9.09 1.21 -8.02
N GLN A 160 10.12 1.17 -7.19
CA GLN A 160 11.27 2.06 -7.32
C GLN A 160 11.87 2.01 -8.73
N ASN A 161 12.22 3.18 -9.28
CA ASN A 161 12.81 3.38 -10.62
C ASN A 161 11.94 2.91 -11.80
N PHE A 162 10.66 2.55 -11.55
CA PHE A 162 9.82 2.05 -12.63
C PHE A 162 9.30 3.17 -13.53
N ARG A 163 8.83 4.27 -12.95
CA ARG A 163 8.25 5.40 -13.70
C ARG A 163 9.32 6.28 -14.32
N ASP A 164 10.35 6.57 -13.57
CA ASP A 164 11.54 7.31 -13.97
C ASP A 164 12.71 6.92 -13.04
N PRO A 165 13.96 7.25 -13.40
CA PRO A 165 15.14 6.87 -12.61
C PRO A 165 15.22 7.47 -11.20
N GLY A 166 14.44 8.51 -10.91
CA GLY A 166 14.38 9.16 -9.60
C GLY A 166 13.18 8.77 -8.78
N PHE A 167 12.27 7.95 -9.31
CA PHE A 167 11.05 7.55 -8.63
C PHE A 167 11.35 6.57 -7.50
N LEU A 168 11.01 6.94 -6.28
CA LEU A 168 11.34 6.18 -5.07
C LEU A 168 10.30 5.12 -4.69
N GLY A 169 9.21 4.97 -5.43
CA GLY A 169 8.14 4.04 -5.08
C GLY A 169 7.28 4.49 -3.90
N ILE A 170 7.31 5.78 -3.55
CA ILE A 170 6.56 6.30 -2.41
C ILE A 170 5.06 6.28 -2.74
N VAL A 171 4.29 5.67 -1.83
CA VAL A 171 2.84 5.61 -1.95
C VAL A 171 2.22 6.99 -1.72
N ASN A 172 1.57 7.52 -2.75
CA ASN A 172 0.87 8.80 -2.73
C ASN A 172 -0.45 8.66 -3.50
N PRO A 173 -1.61 9.12 -2.98
CA PRO A 173 -2.89 9.02 -3.68
C PRO A 173 -2.90 9.72 -5.04
N GLU A 174 -1.99 10.66 -5.27
CA GLU A 174 -1.85 11.37 -6.54
C GLU A 174 -1.01 10.62 -7.59
N ASN A 175 -0.48 9.44 -7.24
CA ASN A 175 0.35 8.66 -8.18
C ASN A 175 -0.43 8.23 -9.42
N ASP A 176 -1.67 7.78 -9.24
CA ASP A 176 -2.53 7.32 -10.31
C ASP A 176 -4.00 7.70 -10.08
N SER A 177 -4.77 7.67 -11.17
CA SER A 177 -6.20 7.90 -11.11
C SER A 177 -6.94 6.93 -12.01
N VAL A 178 -8.06 6.38 -11.50
CA VAL A 178 -8.92 5.46 -12.22
C VAL A 178 -10.36 5.96 -12.12
N TYR A 179 -11.09 5.97 -13.25
CA TYR A 179 -12.49 6.37 -13.24
C TYR A 179 -13.39 5.16 -12.98
N LEU A 180 -14.21 5.25 -11.92
CA LEU A 180 -15.14 4.22 -11.51
C LEU A 180 -16.54 4.54 -12.00
N SER A 181 -17.09 3.73 -12.91
CA SER A 181 -18.50 3.81 -13.34
C SER A 181 -19.38 3.09 -12.30
N LEU A 182 -19.74 3.81 -11.25
CA LEU A 182 -20.58 3.28 -10.16
C LEU A 182 -22.01 3.12 -10.63
N LYS A 183 -22.63 2.00 -10.24
CA LYS A 183 -24.06 1.76 -10.36
C LYS A 183 -24.77 2.23 -9.10
N LYS A 184 -26.03 2.59 -9.22
CA LYS A 184 -26.88 2.82 -8.03
C LYS A 184 -26.89 1.59 -7.14
N GLY A 185 -26.67 1.81 -5.84
CA GLY A 185 -26.56 0.75 -4.83
C GLY A 185 -25.09 0.42 -4.54
N SER A 186 -24.86 -0.84 -4.15
CA SER A 186 -23.56 -1.31 -3.70
C SER A 186 -22.66 -1.69 -4.87
N ASN A 187 -21.43 -1.19 -4.85
CA ASN A 187 -20.37 -1.52 -5.80
C ASN A 187 -19.18 -2.08 -5.04
N GLU A 188 -18.62 -3.19 -5.50
CA GLU A 188 -17.40 -3.74 -4.94
C GLU A 188 -16.19 -3.18 -5.67
N LEU A 189 -15.31 -2.52 -4.94
CA LEU A 189 -13.96 -2.19 -5.38
C LEU A 189 -13.00 -3.23 -4.81
N MET A 190 -12.23 -3.89 -5.67
CA MET A 190 -11.21 -4.85 -5.26
C MET A 190 -9.85 -4.46 -5.85
N LEU A 191 -8.82 -4.58 -5.04
CA LEU A 191 -7.42 -4.38 -5.42
C LEU A 191 -6.68 -5.70 -5.28
N ALA A 192 -5.81 -6.05 -6.23
CA ALA A 192 -4.75 -7.03 -6.02
C ALA A 192 -3.43 -6.26 -5.89
N VAL A 193 -2.78 -6.33 -4.72
CA VAL A 193 -1.57 -5.53 -4.44
C VAL A 193 -0.41 -6.48 -4.23
N SER A 194 0.62 -6.35 -5.08
CA SER A 194 1.82 -7.18 -5.02
C SER A 194 2.99 -6.44 -4.38
N GLU A 195 3.81 -7.19 -3.67
CA GLU A 195 5.05 -6.76 -3.04
C GLU A 195 6.25 -7.26 -3.86
N LEU A 196 6.98 -6.34 -4.48
CA LEU A 196 8.21 -6.64 -5.22
C LEU A 196 9.47 -6.32 -4.41
N GLY A 197 9.36 -5.38 -3.46
CA GLY A 197 10.44 -5.00 -2.56
C GLY A 197 10.27 -3.61 -1.97
N GLY A 198 10.53 -3.49 -0.67
CA GLY A 198 10.66 -2.23 0.03
C GLY A 198 9.44 -1.74 0.80
N GLY A 199 8.25 -1.91 0.31
CA GLY A 199 7.04 -1.48 1.00
C GLY A 199 5.80 -2.15 0.45
N TRP A 200 4.84 -2.48 1.30
CA TRP A 200 3.59 -3.13 0.89
C TRP A 200 2.40 -2.40 1.48
N GLY A 201 1.65 -1.74 0.62
CA GLY A 201 0.50 -0.98 1.06
C GLY A 201 -0.15 -0.17 -0.06
N PHE A 202 -1.24 0.47 0.30
CA PHE A 202 -1.98 1.33 -0.62
C PHE A 202 -2.74 2.44 0.12
N ILE A 203 -3.17 3.43 -0.64
CA ILE A 203 -4.09 4.49 -0.23
C ILE A 203 -5.10 4.73 -1.35
N CYS A 204 -6.37 4.92 -1.00
CA CYS A 204 -7.46 5.16 -1.94
C CYS A 204 -8.33 6.32 -1.49
N ARG A 205 -8.63 7.23 -2.41
CA ARG A 205 -9.52 8.35 -2.18
C ARG A 205 -10.49 8.53 -3.34
N LEU A 206 -11.78 8.66 -3.04
CA LEU A 206 -12.79 9.03 -4.02
C LEU A 206 -12.91 10.53 -4.13
N ALA A 207 -12.86 11.04 -5.35
CA ALA A 207 -13.08 12.44 -5.67
C ALA A 207 -14.17 12.58 -6.74
N ASP A 208 -14.77 13.75 -6.81
CA ASP A 208 -15.67 14.08 -7.91
C ASP A 208 -14.89 14.29 -9.20
N VAL A 209 -15.54 13.97 -10.33
CA VAL A 209 -14.94 14.22 -11.64
C VAL A 209 -14.95 15.73 -11.90
N GLY A 210 -13.77 16.32 -12.08
CA GLY A 210 -13.62 17.74 -12.35
C GLY A 210 -13.17 18.58 -11.13
N GLN A 211 -12.79 17.92 -10.06
CA GLN A 211 -12.08 18.58 -8.94
C GLN A 211 -10.58 18.32 -9.02
#